data_3f2a848934be2504efe92d215f6980f4
#
_entry.id   3f2a848934be2504efe92d215f6980f4
#
_cell.length_a   1.000
_cell.length_b   1.000
_cell.length_c   1.000
_cell.angle_alpha   90.00
_cell.angle_beta   90.00
_cell.angle_gamma   90.00
#
_symmetry.space_group_name_H-M   'P 1'
#
loop_
_entity.id
_entity.type
_entity.pdbx_description
1 polymer ?
#
loop_
_entity_poly.entity_id
_entity_poly.type
_entity_poly.pdbx_seq_one_letter_code
_entity_poly.pdbx_strand_id
1 'polypeptide(L)'
;MTRDAITRARPLERVTASDLFLLLWDDYGWSSDIGGLAILDGTSLLDRDGRVRSEAVRARLEPRLDLVPRFRQLLYRPRLGLGWPLWTDAPRFDLRDHLRVHPVAAPGGQAQLLQACQQLAGRRLDPARPL
;
A
#
# COMPACT_ATOMS: atom_id res chain seq x y z
N MET A 1 31.13 -7.30 -15.49
CA MET A 1 31.25 -5.96 -14.87
C MET A 1 29.84 -5.38 -14.80
N THR A 2 29.13 -5.70 -13.73
CA THR A 2 27.75 -5.27 -13.50
C THR A 2 27.82 -3.87 -12.89
N ARG A 3 27.39 -2.87 -13.62
CA ARG A 3 27.25 -1.50 -13.14
C ARG A 3 26.07 -1.51 -12.17
N ASP A 4 26.38 -1.43 -10.89
CA ASP A 4 25.40 -1.15 -9.84
C ASP A 4 24.63 0.11 -10.24
N ALA A 5 23.34 -0.09 -10.49
CA ALA A 5 22.41 1.02 -10.55
C ALA A 5 22.39 1.66 -9.15
N ILE A 6 23.15 2.74 -9.00
CA ILE A 6 23.05 3.61 -7.85
C ILE A 6 21.59 4.09 -7.85
N THR A 7 20.76 3.43 -7.08
CA THR A 7 19.39 3.88 -6.80
C THR A 7 19.53 5.28 -6.22
N ARG A 8 19.25 6.29 -7.04
CA ARG A 8 19.26 7.68 -6.60
C ARG A 8 18.28 7.78 -5.44
N ALA A 9 18.80 7.89 -4.22
CA ALA A 9 17.98 8.18 -3.06
C ALA A 9 17.16 9.44 -3.36
N ARG A 10 15.84 9.32 -3.27
CA ARG A 10 14.96 10.48 -3.44
C ARG A 10 15.22 11.47 -2.31
N PRO A 11 15.09 12.77 -2.57
CA PRO A 11 15.24 13.75 -1.52
C PRO A 11 14.20 13.50 -0.43
N LEU A 12 14.60 13.70 0.82
CA LEU A 12 13.70 13.65 1.96
C LEU A 12 12.58 14.68 1.75
N GLU A 13 11.34 14.24 1.87
CA GLU A 13 10.17 15.08 1.69
C GLU A 13 9.52 15.35 3.04
N ARG A 14 9.25 16.62 3.34
CA ARG A 14 8.52 16.99 4.55
C ARG A 14 7.06 16.57 4.42
N VAL A 15 6.51 16.06 5.50
CA VAL A 15 5.06 15.84 5.61
C VAL A 15 4.34 17.18 5.44
N THR A 16 3.31 17.22 4.60
CA THR A 16 2.53 18.46 4.44
C THR A 16 1.73 18.78 5.70
N ALA A 17 1.29 20.02 5.86
CA ALA A 17 0.45 20.39 7.00
C ALA A 17 -0.88 19.61 7.02
N SER A 18 -1.43 19.34 5.84
CA SER A 18 -2.65 18.52 5.70
C SER A 18 -2.42 17.07 6.13
N ASP A 19 -1.32 16.47 5.68
CA ASP A 19 -0.96 15.10 6.07
C ASP A 19 -0.70 15.03 7.58
N LEU A 20 -0.01 16.04 8.14
CA LEU A 20 0.25 16.11 9.56
C LEU A 20 -1.04 16.17 10.38
N PHE A 21 -2.03 16.92 9.91
CA PHE A 21 -3.33 16.99 10.55
C PHE A 21 -4.01 15.61 10.58
N LEU A 22 -4.01 14.89 9.47
CA LEU A 22 -4.55 13.53 9.41
C LEU A 22 -3.80 12.55 10.32
N LEU A 23 -2.47 12.64 10.35
CA LEU A 23 -1.64 11.82 11.24
C LEU A 23 -1.91 12.10 12.72
N LEU A 24 -2.21 13.34 13.11
CA LEU A 24 -2.61 13.68 14.47
C LEU A 24 -3.94 13.03 14.84
N TRP A 25 -4.93 13.05 13.95
CA TRP A 25 -6.21 12.35 14.17
C TRP A 25 -6.00 10.85 14.37
N ASP A 26 -5.12 10.27 13.55
CA ASP A 26 -4.77 8.86 13.67
C ASP A 26 -4.12 8.52 15.01
N ASP A 27 -3.25 9.38 15.52
CA ASP A 27 -2.64 9.25 16.86
C ASP A 27 -3.68 9.31 18.00
N TYR A 28 -4.79 10.02 17.80
CA TYR A 28 -5.92 10.06 18.73
C TYR A 28 -6.91 8.88 18.57
N GLY A 29 -6.59 7.91 17.67
CA GLY A 29 -7.41 6.73 17.48
C GLY A 29 -8.47 6.83 16.38
N TRP A 30 -8.50 7.93 15.64
CA TRP A 30 -9.37 8.12 14.48
C TRP A 30 -8.62 7.73 13.22
N SER A 31 -8.91 6.54 12.69
CA SER A 31 -8.26 6.08 11.46
C SER A 31 -8.60 7.00 10.30
N SER A 32 -7.56 7.49 9.64
CA SER A 32 -7.65 8.28 8.41
C SER A 32 -7.26 7.45 7.17
N ASP A 33 -7.25 6.12 7.30
CA ASP A 33 -6.94 5.23 6.19
C ASP A 33 -8.00 5.36 5.08
N ILE A 34 -7.54 5.51 3.84
CA ILE A 34 -8.40 5.61 2.66
C ILE A 34 -8.24 4.34 1.84
N GLY A 35 -9.35 3.72 1.52
CA GLY A 35 -9.41 2.55 0.66
C GLY A 35 -10.24 2.81 -0.60
N GLY A 36 -10.01 2.01 -1.63
CA GLY A 36 -10.80 2.02 -2.86
C GLY A 36 -11.15 0.59 -3.26
N LEU A 37 -12.34 0.41 -3.85
CA LEU A 37 -12.78 -0.84 -4.44
C LEU A 37 -12.95 -0.65 -5.95
N ALA A 38 -12.30 -1.50 -6.74
CA ALA A 38 -12.51 -1.57 -8.17
C ALA A 38 -12.97 -2.97 -8.56
N ILE A 39 -14.02 -3.07 -9.35
CA ILE A 39 -14.50 -4.34 -9.92
C ILE A 39 -14.03 -4.39 -11.36
N LEU A 40 -13.27 -5.41 -11.69
CA LEU A 40 -12.64 -5.55 -13.00
C LEU A 40 -13.10 -6.86 -13.65
N ASP A 41 -13.04 -6.91 -14.99
CA ASP A 41 -13.14 -8.16 -15.71
C ASP A 41 -11.90 -9.01 -15.37
N GLY A 42 -12.15 -10.11 -14.67
CA GLY A 42 -11.11 -11.03 -14.19
C GLY A 42 -10.58 -12.00 -15.23
N THR A 43 -11.17 -12.10 -16.43
CA THR A 43 -10.85 -13.14 -17.43
C THR A 43 -9.35 -13.19 -17.75
N SER A 44 -8.70 -12.04 -17.90
CA SER A 44 -7.26 -11.95 -18.18
C SER A 44 -6.37 -12.12 -16.94
N LEU A 45 -6.96 -12.06 -15.76
CA LEU A 45 -6.25 -12.12 -14.46
C LEU A 45 -6.30 -13.52 -13.84
N LEU A 46 -7.07 -14.44 -14.42
CA LEU A 46 -7.20 -15.81 -13.93
C LEU A 46 -6.39 -16.77 -14.81
N ASP A 47 -5.90 -17.83 -14.20
CA ASP A 47 -5.33 -18.98 -14.91
C ASP A 47 -6.44 -19.96 -15.34
N ARG A 48 -6.03 -21.09 -15.94
CA ARG A 48 -6.98 -22.11 -16.41
C ARG A 48 -7.74 -22.81 -15.28
N ASP A 49 -7.21 -22.74 -14.06
CA ASP A 49 -7.80 -23.34 -12.85
C ASP A 49 -8.64 -22.31 -12.07
N GLY A 50 -8.85 -21.11 -12.62
CA GLY A 50 -9.60 -20.04 -11.98
C GLY A 50 -8.86 -19.32 -10.83
N ARG A 51 -7.54 -19.49 -10.72
CA ARG A 51 -6.74 -18.84 -9.72
C ARG A 51 -6.18 -17.50 -10.22
N VAL A 52 -6.09 -16.53 -9.32
CA VAL A 52 -5.53 -15.22 -9.66
C VAL A 52 -4.04 -15.35 -10.01
N ARG A 53 -3.68 -14.85 -11.18
CA ARG A 53 -2.28 -14.76 -11.68
C ARG A 53 -1.52 -13.62 -10.98
N SER A 54 -1.24 -13.78 -9.69
CA SER A 54 -0.64 -12.74 -8.84
C SER A 54 0.67 -12.19 -9.40
N GLU A 55 1.50 -13.05 -10.01
CA GLU A 55 2.76 -12.63 -10.63
C GLU A 55 2.53 -11.72 -11.86
N ALA A 56 1.49 -11.99 -12.65
CA ALA A 56 1.15 -11.14 -13.78
C ALA A 56 0.62 -9.77 -13.32
N VAL A 57 -0.16 -9.76 -12.24
CA VAL A 57 -0.63 -8.52 -11.61
C VAL A 57 0.58 -7.71 -11.08
N ARG A 58 1.47 -8.36 -10.36
CA ARG A 58 2.69 -7.75 -9.83
C ARG A 58 3.56 -7.15 -10.95
N ALA A 59 3.85 -7.92 -11.97
CA ALA A 59 4.65 -7.47 -13.10
C ALA A 59 4.07 -6.22 -13.81
N ARG A 60 2.75 -6.02 -13.73
CA ARG A 60 2.10 -4.82 -14.25
C ARG A 60 2.14 -3.62 -13.29
N LEU A 61 2.13 -3.86 -11.98
CA LEU A 61 2.15 -2.80 -10.98
C LEU A 61 3.55 -2.29 -10.69
N GLU A 62 4.53 -3.18 -10.63
CA GLU A 62 5.91 -2.86 -10.23
C GLU A 62 6.52 -1.67 -11.01
N PRO A 63 6.43 -1.60 -12.36
CA PRO A 63 6.96 -0.45 -13.10
C PRO A 63 6.19 0.86 -12.86
N ARG A 64 4.99 0.78 -12.28
CA ARG A 64 4.12 1.94 -12.01
C ARG A 64 4.26 2.51 -10.61
N LEU A 65 4.95 1.82 -9.72
CA LEU A 65 5.18 2.28 -8.35
C LEU A 65 5.94 3.60 -8.31
N ASP A 66 6.74 3.89 -9.33
CA ASP A 66 7.44 5.17 -9.43
C ASP A 66 6.52 6.36 -9.67
N LEU A 67 5.29 6.11 -10.16
CA LEU A 67 4.25 7.14 -10.31
C LEU A 67 3.60 7.50 -8.96
N VAL A 68 3.68 6.62 -7.97
CA VAL A 68 3.09 6.79 -6.65
C VAL A 68 4.13 6.48 -5.55
N PRO A 69 5.15 7.33 -5.42
CA PRO A 69 6.29 7.07 -4.54
C PRO A 69 5.88 6.81 -3.09
N ARG A 70 4.75 7.34 -2.65
CA ARG A 70 4.23 7.18 -1.29
C ARG A 70 4.05 5.72 -0.89
N PHE A 71 3.69 4.83 -1.81
CA PHE A 71 3.58 3.40 -1.54
C PHE A 71 4.90 2.71 -1.16
N ARG A 72 6.04 3.37 -1.40
CA ARG A 72 7.38 2.87 -1.08
C ARG A 72 8.04 3.62 0.06
N GLN A 73 7.33 4.56 0.67
CA GLN A 73 7.87 5.44 1.70
C GLN A 73 7.38 5.05 3.09
N LEU A 74 8.19 5.41 4.07
CA LEU A 74 7.90 5.30 5.49
C LEU A 74 7.78 6.70 6.08
N LEU A 75 6.93 6.81 7.07
CA LEU A 75 6.85 8.00 7.89
C LEU A 75 7.96 7.97 8.94
N TYR A 76 8.94 8.85 8.79
CA TYR A 76 9.94 9.10 9.81
C TYR A 76 9.47 10.19 10.76
N ARG A 77 9.34 9.87 12.05
CA ARG A 77 9.05 10.83 13.12
C ARG A 77 10.33 11.06 13.93
N PRO A 78 10.84 12.30 14.00
CA PRO A 78 11.98 12.62 14.83
C PRO A 78 11.73 12.25 16.30
N ARG A 79 12.77 11.75 16.95
CA ARG A 79 12.68 11.40 18.38
C ARG A 79 12.41 12.63 19.22
N LEU A 80 11.69 12.45 20.33
CA LEU A 80 11.37 13.52 21.30
C LEU A 80 10.54 14.67 20.71
N GLY A 81 9.88 14.48 19.56
CA GLY A 81 9.12 15.55 18.91
C GLY A 81 9.98 16.72 18.39
N LEU A 82 11.29 16.55 18.32
CA LEU A 82 12.22 17.58 17.86
C LEU A 82 12.34 17.53 16.34
N GLY A 83 11.49 18.27 15.64
CA GLY A 83 11.55 18.40 14.20
C GLY A 83 10.26 18.00 13.49
N TRP A 84 10.24 18.26 12.19
CA TRP A 84 9.10 17.99 11.34
C TRP A 84 9.14 16.53 10.83
N PRO A 85 8.04 15.79 10.81
CA PRO A 85 8.00 14.47 10.21
C PRO A 85 8.37 14.49 8.72
N LEU A 86 9.01 13.42 8.26
CA LEU A 86 9.52 13.27 6.90
C LEU A 86 9.03 11.98 6.27
N TRP A 87 8.83 12.01 4.96
CA TRP A 87 8.69 10.81 4.16
C TRP A 87 10.07 10.36 3.70
N THR A 88 10.39 9.10 3.95
CA THR A 88 11.68 8.49 3.56
C THR A 88 11.42 7.23 2.75
N ASP A 89 12.26 6.95 1.78
CA ASP A 89 12.16 5.67 1.06
C ASP A 89 12.41 4.52 2.03
N ALA A 90 11.58 3.49 1.93
CA ALA A 90 11.79 2.27 2.70
C ALA A 90 13.11 1.61 2.28
N PRO A 91 13.96 1.18 3.22
CA PRO A 91 15.24 0.55 2.90
C PRO A 91 15.06 -0.79 2.17
N ARG A 92 13.90 -1.40 2.34
CA ARG A 92 13.49 -2.62 1.67
C ARG A 92 12.01 -2.51 1.33
N PHE A 93 11.68 -2.82 0.09
CA PHE A 93 10.32 -2.87 -0.40
C PHE A 93 10.16 -4.09 -1.31
N ASP A 94 9.21 -4.94 -1.01
CA ASP A 94 8.78 -6.03 -1.90
C ASP A 94 7.27 -5.93 -2.11
N LEU A 95 6.85 -5.75 -3.36
CA LEU A 95 5.44 -5.65 -3.71
C LEU A 95 4.63 -6.90 -3.33
N ARG A 96 5.28 -8.06 -3.16
CA ARG A 96 4.62 -9.29 -2.69
C ARG A 96 4.01 -9.14 -1.30
N ASP A 97 4.63 -8.33 -0.45
CA ASP A 97 4.14 -8.09 0.92
C ASP A 97 2.86 -7.26 0.94
N HIS A 98 2.57 -6.56 -0.18
CA HIS A 98 1.45 -5.63 -0.34
C HIS A 98 0.32 -6.20 -1.22
N LEU A 99 0.58 -7.26 -1.98
CA LEU A 99 -0.41 -7.93 -2.82
C LEU A 99 -0.90 -9.21 -2.16
N ARG A 100 -2.18 -9.25 -1.83
CA ARG A 100 -2.81 -10.42 -1.21
C ARG A 100 -4.05 -10.83 -1.99
N VAL A 101 -4.21 -12.14 -2.17
CA VAL A 101 -5.42 -12.73 -2.73
C VAL A 101 -6.30 -13.18 -1.56
N HIS A 102 -7.50 -12.62 -1.49
CA HIS A 102 -8.49 -13.01 -0.51
C HIS A 102 -9.64 -13.75 -1.20
N PRO A 103 -9.87 -15.02 -0.86
CA PRO A 103 -11.04 -15.72 -1.36
C PRO A 103 -12.31 -15.11 -0.74
N VAL A 104 -13.32 -14.93 -1.55
CA VAL A 104 -14.65 -14.52 -1.08
C VAL A 104 -15.46 -15.79 -0.80
N ALA A 105 -16.17 -15.81 0.34
CA ALA A 105 -16.98 -16.97 0.73
C ALA A 105 -18.07 -17.27 -0.32
N ALA A 106 -18.40 -18.55 -0.48
CA ALA A 106 -19.51 -18.97 -1.34
C ALA A 106 -20.84 -18.36 -0.81
N PRO A 107 -21.76 -17.95 -1.69
CA PRO A 107 -21.78 -18.10 -3.15
C PRO A 107 -20.98 -17.02 -3.93
N GLY A 108 -20.22 -16.15 -3.28
CA GLY A 108 -19.38 -15.17 -3.94
C GLY A 108 -20.14 -13.97 -4.55
N GLY A 109 -21.35 -13.72 -4.06
CA GLY A 109 -22.15 -12.59 -4.52
C GLY A 109 -21.75 -11.25 -3.91
N GLN A 110 -22.53 -10.22 -4.20
CA GLN A 110 -22.26 -8.84 -3.75
C GLN A 110 -22.18 -8.72 -2.21
N ALA A 111 -23.03 -9.42 -1.48
CA ALA A 111 -23.02 -9.37 -0.01
C ALA A 111 -21.71 -9.90 0.57
N GLN A 112 -21.20 -11.01 0.07
CA GLN A 112 -19.93 -11.59 0.50
C GLN A 112 -18.74 -10.71 0.11
N LEU A 113 -18.79 -10.10 -1.07
CA LEU A 113 -17.78 -9.14 -1.50
C LEU A 113 -17.72 -7.93 -0.55
N LEU A 114 -18.86 -7.32 -0.26
CA LEU A 114 -18.93 -6.17 0.65
C LEU A 114 -18.48 -6.53 2.07
N GLN A 115 -18.83 -7.71 2.56
CA GLN A 115 -18.35 -8.22 3.85
C GLN A 115 -16.82 -8.37 3.86
N ALA A 116 -16.23 -8.94 2.81
CA ALA A 116 -14.78 -9.04 2.69
C ALA A 116 -14.11 -7.65 2.64
N CYS A 117 -14.68 -6.70 1.90
CA CYS A 117 -14.21 -5.31 1.86
C CYS A 117 -14.26 -4.65 3.24
N GLN A 118 -15.34 -4.81 3.98
CA GLN A 118 -15.48 -4.31 5.34
C GLN A 118 -14.40 -4.87 6.29
N GLN A 119 -14.14 -6.17 6.20
CA GLN A 119 -13.10 -6.82 7.02
C GLN A 119 -11.70 -6.31 6.68
N LEU A 120 -11.43 -6.02 5.41
CA LEU A 120 -10.15 -5.48 4.97
C LEU A 120 -10.00 -4.01 5.38
N ALA A 121 -11.03 -3.19 5.16
CA ALA A 121 -11.04 -1.77 5.52
C ALA A 121 -10.99 -1.53 7.03
N GLY A 122 -11.50 -2.48 7.84
CA GLY A 122 -11.44 -2.40 9.29
C GLY A 122 -10.05 -2.70 9.90
N ARG A 123 -9.08 -3.09 9.08
CA ARG A 123 -7.70 -3.31 9.53
C ARG A 123 -6.91 -2.03 9.36
N ARG A 124 -6.37 -1.52 10.45
CA ARG A 124 -5.48 -0.36 10.37
C ARG A 124 -4.21 -0.68 9.59
N LEU A 125 -3.77 0.27 8.82
CA LEU A 125 -2.45 0.22 8.17
C LEU A 125 -1.36 0.37 9.23
N ASP A 126 -0.26 -0.37 9.07
CA ASP A 126 0.88 -0.29 9.97
C ASP A 126 1.82 0.83 9.51
N PRO A 127 1.92 1.96 10.25
CA PRO A 127 2.76 3.09 9.84
C PRO A 127 4.27 2.77 9.83
N ALA A 128 4.68 1.65 10.42
CA ALA A 128 6.08 1.19 10.39
C ALA A 128 6.42 0.43 9.09
N ARG A 129 5.45 0.22 8.22
CA ARG A 129 5.62 -0.45 6.93
C ARG A 129 5.27 0.50 5.79
N PRO A 130 5.88 0.35 4.60
CA PRO A 130 5.42 1.06 3.41
C PRO A 130 3.95 0.72 3.13
N LEU A 131 3.21 1.66 2.56
CA LEU A 131 1.78 1.48 2.25
C LEU A 131 1.55 0.48 1.11
#